data_c7405084c8de4df51495c97d4d15c4e0
#
_entry.id   c7405084c8de4df51495c97d4d15c4e0
#
_cell.length_a   1.000
_cell.length_b   1.000
_cell.length_c   1.000
_cell.angle_alpha   90.00
_cell.angle_beta   90.00
_cell.angle_gamma   90.00
#
_symmetry.space_group_name_H-M   'P 1'
#
loop_
_entity.id
_entity.type
_entity.pdbx_description
1 polymer ?
#
loop_
_entity_poly.entity_id
_entity_poly.type
_entity_poly.pdbx_seq_one_letter_code
_entity_poly.pdbx_strand_id
1 'polypeptide(L)'
;KTHLEELPQVIEKMLQILNSRQIHYTVTMNGSSTRIPITEIAYFESQGHYIVVHYNEKSLRFKARMSDIETALSKYFFVRCHVGYLLNCRFVQICSRTSVTLTDGTVLPVSRAKAEETQTAFMAYMRSLRP
;
A
#
# COMPACT_ATOMS: atom_id res chain seq x y z
N LYS A 1 25.73 -19.46 28.18
CA LYS A 1 26.66 -19.13 27.12
C LYS A 1 26.05 -19.38 25.74
N THR A 2 25.68 -20.60 25.50
CA THR A 2 25.06 -20.96 24.22
C THR A 2 23.76 -20.25 24.02
N HIS A 3 23.09 -19.85 25.09
CA HIS A 3 21.83 -19.14 25.02
C HIS A 3 22.01 -17.81 24.30
N LEU A 4 23.07 -17.08 24.62
CA LEU A 4 23.33 -15.79 23.96
C LEU A 4 23.75 -16.01 22.52
N GLU A 5 24.42 -17.09 22.22
CA GLU A 5 24.83 -17.37 20.85
C GLU A 5 23.66 -17.78 19.99
N GLU A 6 22.64 -18.38 20.60
CA GLU A 6 21.45 -18.80 19.85
C GLU A 6 20.51 -17.66 19.52
N LEU A 7 20.52 -16.57 20.33
CA LEU A 7 19.59 -15.46 20.11
C LEU A 7 19.70 -14.85 18.72
N PRO A 8 20.89 -14.55 18.20
CA PRO A 8 20.97 -14.00 16.84
C PRO A 8 20.39 -14.93 15.79
N GLN A 9 20.60 -16.24 15.94
CA GLN A 9 20.08 -17.19 14.98
C GLN A 9 18.56 -17.26 15.03
N VAL A 10 17.98 -17.17 16.23
CA VAL A 10 16.54 -17.19 16.39
C VAL A 10 15.94 -15.95 15.75
N ILE A 11 16.53 -14.79 16.00
CA ILE A 11 16.04 -13.52 15.42
C ILE A 11 16.13 -13.56 13.91
N GLU A 12 17.25 -14.04 13.38
CA GLU A 12 17.43 -14.12 11.93
C GLU A 12 16.38 -15.02 11.29
N LYS A 13 16.09 -16.16 11.94
CA LYS A 13 15.09 -17.09 11.43
C LYS A 13 13.71 -16.48 11.46
N MET A 14 13.38 -15.75 12.52
CA MET A 14 12.10 -15.06 12.63
C MET A 14 11.95 -14.00 11.54
N LEU A 15 13.02 -13.26 11.25
CA LEU A 15 12.99 -12.26 10.20
C LEU A 15 12.78 -12.90 8.84
N GLN A 16 13.38 -14.06 8.60
CA GLN A 16 13.18 -14.77 7.34
C GLN A 16 11.74 -15.21 7.19
N ILE A 17 11.12 -15.70 8.27
CA ILE A 17 9.73 -16.13 8.24
C ILE A 17 8.82 -14.95 7.96
N LEU A 18 9.05 -13.81 8.62
CA LEU A 18 8.27 -12.61 8.42
C LEU A 18 8.39 -12.12 6.98
N ASN A 19 9.61 -12.11 6.44
CA ASN A 19 9.84 -11.69 5.06
C ASN A 19 9.12 -12.59 4.07
N SER A 20 9.13 -13.91 4.31
CA SER A 20 8.49 -14.83 3.40
C SER A 20 6.96 -14.69 3.39
N ARG A 21 6.39 -14.13 4.47
CA ARG A 21 4.96 -13.88 4.57
C ARG A 21 4.56 -12.49 4.11
N GLN A 22 5.54 -11.67 3.77
CA GLN A 22 5.25 -10.32 3.32
C GLN A 22 4.60 -10.38 1.95
N ILE A 23 3.50 -9.63 1.81
CA ILE A 23 2.77 -9.58 0.55
C ILE A 23 3.44 -8.57 -0.37
N HIS A 24 3.61 -8.96 -1.62
CA HIS A 24 4.22 -8.11 -2.64
C HIS A 24 3.26 -7.89 -3.79
N TYR A 25 3.40 -6.74 -4.43
CA TYR A 25 2.76 -6.48 -5.70
C TYR A 25 3.87 -6.52 -6.77
N THR A 26 3.65 -7.31 -7.82
CA THR A 26 4.67 -7.47 -8.87
C THR A 26 4.30 -6.64 -10.08
N VAL A 27 5.22 -5.77 -10.49
CA VAL A 27 5.09 -4.96 -11.70
C VAL A 27 5.98 -5.58 -12.78
N THR A 28 5.37 -5.95 -13.89
CA THR A 28 6.10 -6.52 -15.01
C THR A 28 6.07 -5.54 -16.18
N MET A 29 7.23 -5.20 -16.70
CA MET A 29 7.35 -4.29 -17.84
C MET A 29 8.65 -4.55 -18.57
N ASN A 30 8.59 -4.52 -19.90
CA ASN A 30 9.78 -4.67 -20.76
C ASN A 30 10.62 -5.90 -20.39
N GLY A 31 9.94 -7.00 -20.06
CA GLY A 31 10.64 -8.25 -19.74
C GLY A 31 11.22 -8.33 -18.35
N SER A 32 11.05 -7.28 -17.54
CA SER A 32 11.53 -7.26 -16.16
C SER A 32 10.36 -7.31 -15.21
N SER A 33 10.55 -7.92 -14.06
CA SER A 33 9.55 -7.96 -12.99
C SER A 33 10.14 -7.37 -11.72
N THR A 34 9.40 -6.45 -11.13
CA THR A 34 9.81 -5.80 -9.88
C THR A 34 8.82 -6.17 -8.79
N ARG A 35 9.29 -6.72 -7.70
CA ARG A 35 8.46 -7.06 -6.55
C ARG A 35 8.51 -5.93 -5.55
N ILE A 36 7.35 -5.39 -5.19
CA ILE A 36 7.25 -4.27 -4.26
C ILE A 36 6.44 -4.73 -3.05
N PRO A 37 7.02 -4.69 -1.84
CA PRO A 37 6.22 -4.99 -0.65
C PRO A 37 5.08 -4.00 -0.56
N ILE A 38 3.85 -4.50 -0.37
CA ILE A 38 2.71 -3.59 -0.38
C ILE A 38 2.75 -2.60 0.78
N THR A 39 3.47 -2.92 1.85
CA THR A 39 3.64 -1.99 2.97
C THR A 39 4.45 -0.75 2.58
N GLU A 40 5.16 -0.80 1.45
CA GLU A 40 5.96 0.32 0.97
C GLU A 40 5.25 1.13 -0.10
N ILE A 41 4.08 0.69 -0.54
CA ILE A 41 3.33 1.37 -1.59
C ILE A 41 2.42 2.41 -0.95
N ALA A 42 2.59 3.67 -1.34
CA ALA A 42 1.75 4.75 -0.83
C ALA A 42 0.42 4.79 -1.59
N TYR A 43 0.46 4.77 -2.91
CA TYR A 43 -0.76 4.79 -3.69
C TYR A 43 -0.45 4.45 -5.15
N PHE A 44 -1.53 4.11 -5.88
CA PHE A 44 -1.51 3.92 -7.33
C PHE A 44 -2.29 5.05 -7.97
N GLU A 45 -1.79 5.53 -9.09
CA GLU A 45 -2.40 6.65 -9.81
C GLU A 45 -2.68 6.22 -11.25
N SER A 46 -3.88 6.56 -11.74
CA SER A 46 -4.27 6.23 -13.10
C SER A 46 -3.81 7.34 -14.04
N GLN A 47 -3.13 6.97 -15.13
CA GLN A 47 -2.69 7.90 -16.16
C GLN A 47 -3.07 7.31 -17.53
N GLY A 48 -4.29 7.61 -17.99
CA GLY A 48 -4.78 7.03 -19.23
C GLY A 48 -4.87 5.53 -19.14
N HIS A 49 -4.16 4.84 -20.02
CA HIS A 49 -4.12 3.37 -20.02
C HIS A 49 -3.04 2.81 -19.10
N TYR A 50 -2.34 3.67 -18.39
CA TYR A 50 -1.22 3.28 -17.55
C TYR A 50 -1.53 3.54 -16.10
N ILE A 51 -0.81 2.84 -15.25
CA ILE A 51 -0.86 3.04 -13.79
C ILE A 51 0.54 3.43 -13.35
N VAL A 52 0.60 4.37 -12.40
CA VAL A 52 1.86 4.72 -11.75
C VAL A 52 1.74 4.30 -10.29
N VAL A 53 2.67 3.45 -9.86
CA VAL A 53 2.74 3.06 -8.45
C VAL A 53 3.80 3.93 -7.77
N HIS A 54 3.41 4.53 -6.64
CA HIS A 54 4.29 5.39 -5.87
C HIS A 54 4.71 4.65 -4.60
N TYR A 55 6.01 4.45 -4.43
CA TYR A 55 6.55 3.70 -3.30
C TYR A 55 7.97 4.16 -3.02
N ASN A 56 8.33 4.25 -1.74
CA ASN A 56 9.70 4.57 -1.30
C ASN A 56 10.30 5.77 -2.02
N GLU A 57 9.50 6.83 -2.22
CA GLU A 57 9.91 8.03 -2.94
C GLU A 57 10.34 7.74 -4.37
N LYS A 58 9.85 6.63 -4.92
CA LYS A 58 10.07 6.24 -6.31
C LYS A 58 8.73 6.06 -6.97
N SER A 59 8.75 5.89 -8.28
CA SER A 59 7.53 5.57 -9.02
C SER A 59 7.87 4.70 -10.20
N LEU A 60 6.90 3.85 -10.58
CA LEU A 60 6.99 3.01 -11.78
C LEU A 60 5.68 3.16 -12.54
N ARG A 61 5.80 3.30 -13.84
CA ARG A 61 4.63 3.39 -14.73
C ARG A 61 4.52 2.09 -15.50
N PHE A 62 3.34 1.51 -15.51
CA PHE A 62 3.13 0.22 -16.15
C PHE A 62 1.69 0.13 -16.65
N LYS A 63 1.43 -0.85 -17.51
CA LYS A 63 0.11 -1.02 -18.10
C LYS A 63 -0.70 -1.97 -17.23
N ALA A 64 -1.84 -1.49 -16.73
CA ALA A 64 -2.72 -2.27 -15.88
C ALA A 64 -4.05 -1.55 -15.74
N ARG A 65 -5.01 -2.21 -15.11
CA ARG A 65 -6.32 -1.63 -14.82
C ARG A 65 -6.42 -1.40 -13.32
N MET A 66 -6.88 -0.20 -12.94
CA MET A 66 -7.04 0.13 -11.53
C MET A 66 -7.99 -0.83 -10.83
N SER A 67 -9.07 -1.26 -11.52
CA SER A 67 -10.04 -2.16 -10.91
C SER A 67 -9.42 -3.51 -10.54
N ASP A 68 -8.47 -4.00 -11.35
CA ASP A 68 -7.80 -5.26 -11.03
C ASP A 68 -6.90 -5.11 -9.81
N ILE A 69 -6.21 -3.99 -9.71
CA ILE A 69 -5.34 -3.72 -8.56
C ILE A 69 -6.19 -3.56 -7.30
N GLU A 70 -7.30 -2.86 -7.43
CA GLU A 70 -8.22 -2.67 -6.31
C GLU A 70 -8.70 -4.01 -5.76
N THR A 71 -9.11 -4.91 -6.66
CA THR A 71 -9.59 -6.23 -6.27
C THR A 71 -8.49 -7.02 -5.55
N ALA A 72 -7.26 -6.92 -6.07
CA ALA A 72 -6.15 -7.68 -5.51
C ALA A 72 -5.73 -7.18 -4.12
N LEU A 73 -5.85 -5.88 -3.86
CA LEU A 73 -5.28 -5.28 -2.65
C LEU A 73 -6.30 -4.76 -1.64
N SER A 74 -7.59 -4.86 -1.91
CA SER A 74 -8.60 -4.27 -1.04
C SER A 74 -8.54 -4.81 0.39
N LYS A 75 -8.23 -6.09 0.56
CA LYS A 75 -8.19 -6.70 1.90
C LYS A 75 -6.95 -6.30 2.70
N TYR A 76 -6.03 -5.56 2.08
CA TYR A 76 -4.82 -5.10 2.75
C TYR A 76 -4.88 -3.61 3.08
N PHE A 77 -6.10 -3.08 3.23
CA PHE A 77 -6.34 -1.68 3.61
C PHE A 77 -5.97 -0.70 2.51
N PHE A 78 -6.11 -1.12 1.26
CA PHE A 78 -6.09 -0.20 0.13
C PHE A 78 -7.52 0.17 -0.19
N VAL A 79 -7.75 1.45 -0.46
CA VAL A 79 -9.10 1.93 -0.75
C VAL A 79 -9.04 2.88 -1.95
N ARG A 80 -10.05 2.78 -2.81
CA ARG A 80 -10.13 3.63 -3.98
C ARG A 80 -10.87 4.91 -3.58
N CYS A 81 -10.09 5.94 -3.25
CA CYS A 81 -10.65 7.20 -2.78
C CYS A 81 -11.16 8.08 -3.92
N HIS A 82 -10.77 7.76 -5.14
CA HIS A 82 -11.13 8.53 -6.32
C HIS A 82 -10.97 7.59 -7.51
N VAL A 83 -11.67 7.86 -8.61
CA VAL A 83 -11.58 6.98 -9.79
C VAL A 83 -10.13 6.83 -10.24
N GLY A 84 -9.31 7.84 -10.03
CA GLY A 84 -7.91 7.83 -10.46
C GLY A 84 -6.89 7.45 -9.40
N TYR A 85 -7.33 7.10 -8.19
CA TYR A 85 -6.38 6.84 -7.10
C TYR A 85 -6.82 5.68 -6.23
N LEU A 86 -5.87 4.79 -5.97
CA LEU A 86 -6.03 3.70 -5.00
C LEU A 86 -4.95 3.90 -3.94
N LEU A 87 -5.32 4.23 -2.72
CA LEU A 87 -4.37 4.60 -1.69
C LEU A 87 -4.25 3.52 -0.62
N ASN A 88 -3.08 3.50 0.01
CA ASN A 88 -2.81 2.62 1.14
C ASN A 88 -3.09 3.39 2.42
N CYS A 89 -4.05 2.91 3.21
CA CYS A 89 -4.44 3.61 4.45
C CYS A 89 -3.28 3.76 5.42
N ARG A 90 -2.29 2.90 5.33
CA ARG A 90 -1.10 2.97 6.18
C ARG A 90 -0.39 4.33 6.07
N PHE A 91 -0.50 4.98 4.91
CA PHE A 91 0.20 6.24 4.67
C PHE A 91 -0.67 7.47 4.90
N VAL A 92 -1.91 7.28 5.34
CA VAL A 92 -2.82 8.41 5.54
C VAL A 92 -2.53 9.08 6.88
N GLN A 93 -2.33 10.38 6.82
CA GLN A 93 -2.17 11.19 8.02
C GLN A 93 -3.45 11.93 8.36
N ILE A 94 -4.11 12.51 7.34
CA ILE A 94 -5.37 13.24 7.53
C ILE A 94 -6.36 12.75 6.51
N CYS A 95 -7.55 12.40 6.95
CA CYS A 95 -8.61 11.93 6.06
C CYS A 95 -9.83 12.83 6.25
N SER A 96 -10.25 13.48 5.15
CA SER A 96 -11.46 14.30 5.17
C SER A 96 -12.39 13.84 4.06
N ARG A 97 -13.54 14.47 3.94
CA ARG A 97 -14.52 14.07 2.93
C ARG A 97 -14.10 14.49 1.52
N THR A 98 -13.15 15.40 1.39
CA THR A 98 -12.76 15.94 0.09
C THR A 98 -11.32 15.60 -0.28
N SER A 99 -10.50 15.23 0.68
CA SER A 99 -9.09 14.95 0.41
C SER A 99 -8.49 14.06 1.46
N VAL A 100 -7.37 13.44 1.09
CA VAL A 100 -6.54 12.66 1.99
C VAL A 100 -5.13 13.22 1.92
N THR A 101 -4.55 13.51 3.08
CA THR A 101 -3.15 13.95 3.16
C THR A 101 -2.32 12.77 3.63
N LEU A 102 -1.28 12.47 2.88
CA LEU A 102 -0.37 11.37 3.22
C LEU A 102 0.72 11.87 4.15
N THR A 103 1.45 10.92 4.72
CA THR A 103 2.49 11.25 5.71
C THR A 103 3.62 12.09 5.14
N ASP A 104 3.82 12.06 3.82
CA ASP A 104 4.85 12.87 3.17
C ASP A 104 4.31 14.22 2.69
N GLY A 105 3.06 14.53 3.00
CA GLY A 105 2.46 15.80 2.60
C GLY A 105 1.68 15.76 1.29
N THR A 106 1.73 14.65 0.57
CA THR A 106 0.98 14.51 -0.68
C THR A 106 -0.52 14.57 -0.39
N VAL A 107 -1.28 15.32 -1.20
CA VAL A 107 -2.72 15.44 -1.04
C VAL A 107 -3.39 14.77 -2.23
N LEU A 108 -4.27 13.83 -1.95
CA LEU A 108 -5.04 13.13 -2.99
C LEU A 108 -6.52 13.52 -2.86
N PRO A 109 -7.22 13.66 -3.98
CA PRO A 109 -8.64 14.01 -3.92
C PRO A 109 -9.47 12.80 -3.51
N VAL A 110 -10.57 13.07 -2.81
CA VAL A 110 -11.57 12.06 -2.48
C VAL A 110 -12.85 12.45 -3.19
N SER A 111 -13.38 11.57 -4.04
CA SER A 111 -14.62 11.88 -4.74
C SER A 111 -15.79 11.78 -3.76
N ARG A 112 -16.86 12.51 -4.08
CA ARG A 112 -18.06 12.49 -3.23
C ARG A 112 -18.58 11.06 -3.06
N ALA A 113 -18.57 10.30 -4.14
CA ALA A 113 -19.10 8.94 -4.10
C ALA A 113 -18.24 8.00 -3.27
N LYS A 114 -16.96 8.34 -3.05
CA LYS A 114 -16.02 7.48 -2.34
C LYS A 114 -15.69 7.98 -0.94
N ALA A 115 -16.27 9.09 -0.51
CA ALA A 115 -15.91 9.70 0.77
C ALA A 115 -16.19 8.78 1.95
N GLU A 116 -17.37 8.16 1.97
CA GLU A 116 -17.75 7.30 3.08
C GLU A 116 -16.91 6.03 3.10
N GLU A 117 -16.73 5.42 1.94
CA GLU A 117 -15.93 4.20 1.83
C GLU A 117 -14.48 4.44 2.25
N THR A 118 -13.92 5.58 1.85
CA THR A 118 -12.55 5.94 2.21
C THR A 118 -12.40 6.12 3.71
N GLN A 119 -13.35 6.83 4.32
CA GLN A 119 -13.30 7.06 5.75
C GLN A 119 -13.46 5.77 6.53
N THR A 120 -14.38 4.90 6.07
CA THR A 120 -14.58 3.60 6.71
C THR A 120 -13.33 2.74 6.64
N ALA A 121 -12.67 2.73 5.49
CA ALA A 121 -11.44 1.95 5.33
C ALA A 121 -10.33 2.47 6.23
N PHE A 122 -10.19 3.80 6.33
CA PHE A 122 -9.18 4.39 7.18
C PHE A 122 -9.44 4.06 8.65
N MET A 123 -10.69 4.14 9.08
CA MET A 123 -11.03 3.80 10.46
C MET A 123 -10.78 2.33 10.75
N ALA A 124 -11.06 1.46 9.80
CA ALA A 124 -10.78 0.03 9.97
C ALA A 124 -9.29 -0.21 10.14
N TYR A 125 -8.47 0.49 9.35
CA TYR A 125 -7.03 0.37 9.48
C TYR A 125 -6.57 0.84 10.86
N MET A 126 -7.09 1.97 11.32
CA MET A 126 -6.71 2.50 12.63
C MET A 126 -7.07 1.52 13.74
N ARG A 127 -8.23 0.87 13.65
CA ARG A 127 -8.63 -0.13 14.64
C ARG A 127 -7.69 -1.34 14.62
N SER A 128 -7.16 -1.69 13.45
CA SER A 128 -6.26 -2.84 13.34
C SER A 128 -4.94 -2.61 14.06
N LEU A 129 -4.59 -1.36 14.36
CA LEU A 129 -3.34 -1.02 15.05
C LEU A 129 -3.43 -1.16 16.56
N ARG A 130 -4.63 -1.37 17.10
CA ARG A 130 -4.80 -1.49 18.55
C ARG A 130 -4.29 -2.85 19.02
N PRO A 131 -3.60 -2.87 20.17
CA PRO A 131 -3.12 -4.14 20.72
C PRO A 131 -4.27 -5.03 21.22
#